data_26b486851890df26945d8afc7725f4cf
#
_entry.id   26b486851890df26945d8afc7725f4cf
#
_cell.length_a   1.000
_cell.length_b   1.000
_cell.length_c   1.000
_cell.angle_alpha   90.00
_cell.angle_beta   90.00
_cell.angle_gamma   90.00
#
_symmetry.space_group_name_H-M   'P 1'
#
loop_
_entity.id
_entity.type
_entity.pdbx_description
1 polymer ?
#
loop_
_entity_poly.entity_id
_entity_poly.type
_entity_poly.pdbx_seq_one_letter_code
_entity_poly.pdbx_strand_id
1 'polypeptide(L)'
;MTYTVEKIGGTSMTAFDAVLDNIFLRPANPYNRVFVVSAYGGITDSLLECKKTGKPGVYKLIAKRDDSWDEALEYVKNRMLLTNEHLFIDPLNRLRADKFICSRIDEAKNCISNILQTCQYGQFSLRRYLPQVREFLSSIGEAHSAFNTALKLKTIGINAKFVDLSGWDNQTPRTLDETITDVFKDIDVTTELPIVTGYAYCKEGLMGTYDRGYSEMTFSRIASLTNADLAIIHKEYHLSSADPRVVGTDKVFPIGRTNYDVADQLASLGMEAIHPNAAAGLRESDIEIQIKNTFEPEHKGTLISSDYQPETNKVEIIAGKEKVFALHLFDQAMVGQVDNVGYELMEIISDAQVNLIGKEMNANSITYYLGGSTESVNKVLYKAEKRYPKASIKGRMVALISVIGSQIDTNKALAKGVLSLMNNDVTPVALHSSMRNVNVQFVVSDKDYQPAIRALHHEFCENITTTQLKTSQVA
;
A
#
# COMPACT_ATOMS: atom_id res chain seq x y z
N MET A 1 21.64 2.03 21.92
CA MET A 1 20.31 2.55 21.59
C MET A 1 19.87 1.88 20.30
N THR A 2 18.63 1.47 20.20
CA THR A 2 18.07 0.83 19.01
C THR A 2 18.05 1.83 17.86
N TYR A 3 18.64 1.48 16.72
CA TYR A 3 18.59 2.28 15.49
C TYR A 3 17.35 1.90 14.70
N THR A 4 16.49 2.90 14.39
CA THR A 4 15.24 2.66 13.70
C THR A 4 15.17 3.43 12.38
N VAL A 5 14.52 2.81 11.39
CA VAL A 5 14.05 3.50 10.20
C VAL A 5 12.52 3.54 10.27
N GLU A 6 11.94 4.72 10.13
CA GLU A 6 10.53 4.95 10.40
C GLU A 6 9.84 5.60 9.19
N LYS A 7 8.70 5.06 8.79
CA LYS A 7 7.89 5.62 7.69
C LYS A 7 6.62 6.25 8.25
N ILE A 8 6.29 7.47 7.82
CA ILE A 8 5.05 8.15 8.16
C ILE A 8 4.15 8.24 6.94
N GLY A 9 2.94 7.68 7.04
CA GLY A 9 1.95 7.68 5.96
C GLY A 9 1.34 9.07 5.69
N GLY A 10 0.86 9.30 4.47
CA GLY A 10 0.37 10.62 4.03
C GLY A 10 -0.82 11.15 4.83
N THR A 11 -1.72 10.28 5.27
CA THR A 11 -2.87 10.66 6.12
C THR A 11 -2.38 11.13 7.48
N SER A 12 -1.41 10.41 8.09
CA SER A 12 -0.77 10.83 9.33
C SER A 12 -0.03 12.16 9.17
N MET A 13 0.72 12.34 8.06
CA MET A 13 1.41 13.61 7.75
C MET A 13 0.48 14.83 7.68
N THR A 14 -0.79 14.63 7.32
CA THR A 14 -1.78 15.72 7.31
C THR A 14 -2.12 16.21 8.73
N ALA A 15 -2.08 15.32 9.72
CA ALA A 15 -2.23 15.65 11.13
C ALA A 15 -0.86 15.95 11.77
N PHE A 16 -0.13 16.92 11.21
CA PHE A 16 1.28 17.14 11.51
C PHE A 16 1.55 17.43 13.00
N ASP A 17 0.66 18.12 13.70
CA ASP A 17 0.82 18.39 15.14
C ASP A 17 0.85 17.09 15.94
N ALA A 18 -0.04 16.13 15.62
CA ALA A 18 -0.03 14.82 16.26
C ALA A 18 1.24 14.02 15.89
N VAL A 19 1.72 14.13 14.66
CA VAL A 19 3.00 13.53 14.24
C VAL A 19 4.17 14.14 15.02
N LEU A 20 4.18 15.45 15.17
CA LEU A 20 5.22 16.16 15.93
C LEU A 20 5.25 15.68 17.38
N ASP A 21 4.12 15.72 18.08
CA ASP A 21 4.04 15.41 19.50
C ASP A 21 4.22 13.91 19.78
N ASN A 22 3.53 13.06 19.01
CA ASN A 22 3.45 11.63 19.28
C ASN A 22 4.62 10.80 18.73
N ILE A 23 5.33 11.33 17.70
CA ILE A 23 6.38 10.58 17.01
C ILE A 23 7.75 11.26 17.21
N PHE A 24 7.87 12.54 16.89
CA PHE A 24 9.18 13.22 16.90
C PHE A 24 9.62 13.62 18.30
N LEU A 25 8.74 14.24 19.11
CA LEU A 25 9.07 14.82 20.42
C LEU A 25 8.91 13.83 21.58
N ARG A 26 8.18 12.74 21.36
CA ARG A 26 7.91 11.77 22.43
C ARG A 26 9.16 11.07 22.98
N PRO A 27 10.14 10.57 22.17
CA PRO A 27 11.36 10.01 22.69
C PRO A 27 12.26 11.09 23.32
N ALA A 28 12.84 10.80 24.46
CA ALA A 28 13.79 11.73 25.13
C ALA A 28 15.02 12.03 24.26
N ASN A 29 15.46 11.09 23.43
CA ASN A 29 16.48 11.29 22.41
C ASN A 29 15.86 11.14 21.02
N PRO A 30 15.88 12.17 20.16
CA PRO A 30 15.34 12.10 18.81
C PRO A 30 16.25 11.38 17.81
N TYR A 31 17.51 11.14 18.15
CA TYR A 31 18.54 10.58 17.25
C TYR A 31 18.54 9.04 17.25
N ASN A 32 19.42 8.44 16.44
CA ASN A 32 19.42 7.03 16.06
C ASN A 32 18.12 6.61 15.36
N ARG A 33 17.54 7.52 14.61
CA ARG A 33 16.30 7.34 13.86
C ARG A 33 16.45 7.97 12.48
N VAL A 34 15.81 7.37 11.49
CA VAL A 34 15.66 7.94 10.14
C VAL A 34 14.18 7.96 9.80
N PHE A 35 13.68 9.07 9.28
CA PHE A 35 12.29 9.17 8.89
C PHE A 35 12.13 9.26 7.38
N VAL A 36 11.31 8.38 6.82
CA VAL A 36 10.84 8.43 5.43
C VAL A 36 9.41 8.94 5.44
N VAL A 37 9.17 10.11 4.85
CA VAL A 37 7.86 10.74 4.91
C VAL A 37 7.15 10.72 3.55
N SER A 38 5.86 10.42 3.58
CA SER A 38 4.98 10.53 2.42
C SER A 38 4.49 11.98 2.25
N ALA A 39 3.98 12.31 1.07
CA ALA A 39 3.31 13.58 0.83
C ALA A 39 2.11 13.79 1.76
N TYR A 40 1.77 15.01 2.06
CA TYR A 40 0.52 15.34 2.78
C TYR A 40 -0.69 14.78 2.03
N GLY A 41 -1.74 14.40 2.78
CA GLY A 41 -2.90 13.72 2.22
C GLY A 41 -3.55 14.43 1.03
N GLY A 42 -3.76 13.67 -0.04
CA GLY A 42 -4.39 14.14 -1.28
C GLY A 42 -3.48 14.94 -2.22
N ILE A 43 -2.24 15.28 -1.84
CA ILE A 43 -1.30 15.98 -2.74
C ILE A 43 -0.91 15.09 -3.91
N THR A 44 -0.51 13.84 -3.66
CA THR A 44 -0.19 12.87 -4.72
C THR A 44 -1.38 12.62 -5.65
N ASP A 45 -2.60 12.55 -5.11
CA ASP A 45 -3.83 12.42 -5.92
C ASP A 45 -4.04 13.64 -6.84
N SER A 46 -3.76 14.84 -6.34
CA SER A 46 -3.88 16.07 -7.12
C SER A 46 -2.79 16.22 -8.17
N LEU A 47 -1.59 15.73 -7.90
CA LEU A 47 -0.48 15.71 -8.86
C LEU A 47 -0.67 14.64 -9.96
N LEU A 48 -1.24 13.49 -9.63
CA LEU A 48 -1.37 12.36 -10.57
C LEU A 48 -2.82 12.11 -11.00
N GLU A 49 -3.53 11.33 -10.22
CA GLU A 49 -4.96 10.99 -10.32
C GLU A 49 -5.43 10.40 -8.99
N CYS A 50 -6.68 10.62 -8.64
CA CYS A 50 -7.29 9.97 -7.49
C CYS A 50 -7.73 8.54 -7.84
N LYS A 51 -7.05 7.52 -7.31
CA LYS A 51 -7.37 6.11 -7.57
C LYS A 51 -8.77 5.69 -7.12
N LYS A 52 -9.29 6.30 -6.05
CA LYS A 52 -10.61 5.94 -5.49
C LYS A 52 -11.76 6.46 -6.35
N THR A 53 -11.63 7.68 -6.88
CA THR A 53 -12.71 8.37 -7.59
C THR A 53 -12.50 8.46 -9.09
N GLY A 54 -11.28 8.18 -9.58
CA GLY A 54 -10.88 8.40 -10.97
C GLY A 54 -10.73 9.87 -11.36
N LYS A 55 -10.88 10.82 -10.40
CA LYS A 55 -10.71 12.25 -10.68
C LYS A 55 -9.29 12.51 -11.20
N PRO A 56 -9.14 13.18 -12.37
CA PRO A 56 -7.83 13.47 -12.94
C PRO A 56 -7.08 14.49 -12.06
N GLY A 57 -5.77 14.26 -11.89
CA GLY A 57 -4.81 15.23 -11.42
C GLY A 57 -3.98 15.77 -12.59
N VAL A 58 -2.96 16.56 -12.28
CA VAL A 58 -2.08 17.22 -13.26
C VAL A 58 -1.57 16.24 -14.32
N TYR A 59 -0.96 15.13 -13.91
CA TYR A 59 -0.44 14.10 -14.84
C TYR A 59 -1.51 13.58 -15.81
N LYS A 60 -2.70 13.27 -15.28
CA LYS A 60 -3.77 12.70 -16.11
C LYS A 60 -4.32 13.69 -17.12
N LEU A 61 -4.34 14.98 -16.78
CA LEU A 61 -4.70 16.06 -17.70
C LEU A 61 -3.65 16.20 -18.81
N ILE A 62 -2.37 16.23 -18.47
CA ILE A 62 -1.26 16.25 -19.44
C ILE A 62 -1.36 15.04 -20.39
N ALA A 63 -1.58 13.85 -19.87
CA ALA A 63 -1.70 12.63 -20.67
C ALA A 63 -2.86 12.67 -21.68
N LYS A 64 -3.93 13.41 -21.35
CA LYS A 64 -5.09 13.67 -22.23
C LYS A 64 -4.91 14.87 -23.14
N ARG A 65 -3.81 15.60 -23.04
CA ARG A 65 -3.58 16.88 -23.71
C ARG A 65 -4.66 17.93 -23.36
N ASP A 66 -5.06 17.96 -22.12
CA ASP A 66 -6.04 18.90 -21.58
C ASP A 66 -5.29 20.09 -20.98
N ASP A 67 -5.50 21.28 -21.54
CA ASP A 67 -4.76 22.49 -21.18
C ASP A 67 -5.04 22.96 -19.74
N SER A 68 -6.07 22.44 -19.08
CA SER A 68 -6.35 22.73 -17.66
C SER A 68 -5.33 22.16 -16.68
N TRP A 69 -4.31 21.42 -17.16
CA TRP A 69 -3.24 20.91 -16.32
C TRP A 69 -2.47 22.02 -15.59
N ASP A 70 -2.33 23.19 -16.21
CA ASP A 70 -1.63 24.34 -15.61
C ASP A 70 -2.41 24.91 -14.42
N GLU A 71 -3.72 25.09 -14.56
CA GLU A 71 -4.61 25.49 -13.47
C GLU A 71 -4.63 24.46 -12.34
N ALA A 72 -4.61 23.17 -12.70
CA ALA A 72 -4.54 22.09 -11.74
C ALA A 72 -3.21 22.10 -10.96
N LEU A 73 -2.09 22.42 -11.62
CA LEU A 73 -0.78 22.55 -10.95
C LEU A 73 -0.74 23.75 -10.01
N GLU A 74 -1.32 24.90 -10.42
CA GLU A 74 -1.44 26.08 -9.58
C GLU A 74 -2.33 25.80 -8.35
N TYR A 75 -3.41 25.05 -8.53
CA TYR A 75 -4.24 24.59 -7.40
C TYR A 75 -3.43 23.76 -6.40
N VAL A 76 -2.55 22.85 -6.88
CA VAL A 76 -1.66 22.07 -6.00
C VAL A 76 -0.68 22.97 -5.26
N LYS A 77 -0.07 23.96 -5.96
CA LYS A 77 0.83 24.96 -5.36
C LYS A 77 0.14 25.70 -4.22
N ASN A 78 -1.07 26.20 -4.45
CA ASN A 78 -1.84 26.93 -3.46
C ASN A 78 -2.17 26.06 -2.23
N ARG A 79 -2.51 24.77 -2.42
CA ARG A 79 -2.70 23.85 -1.29
C ARG A 79 -1.42 23.64 -0.48
N MET A 80 -0.26 23.57 -1.12
CA MET A 80 1.02 23.41 -0.45
C MET A 80 1.38 24.67 0.33
N LEU A 81 1.13 25.85 -0.22
CA LEU A 81 1.32 27.14 0.47
C LEU A 81 0.42 27.29 1.70
N LEU A 82 -0.84 26.86 1.62
CA LEU A 82 -1.74 26.83 2.77
C LEU A 82 -1.24 25.87 3.86
N THR A 83 -0.62 24.75 3.47
CA THR A 83 0.02 23.85 4.43
C THR A 83 1.21 24.55 5.13
N ASN A 84 2.04 25.28 4.40
CA ASN A 84 3.14 26.05 4.98
C ASN A 84 2.65 27.14 5.96
N GLU A 85 1.56 27.83 5.59
CA GLU A 85 0.94 28.83 6.45
C GLU A 85 0.46 28.25 7.78
N HIS A 86 -0.13 27.06 7.73
CA HIS A 86 -0.54 26.35 8.94
C HIS A 86 0.64 25.90 9.79
N LEU A 87 1.72 25.40 9.18
CA LEU A 87 2.86 24.84 9.89
C LEU A 87 3.80 25.90 10.48
N PHE A 88 3.92 27.06 9.84
CA PHE A 88 4.91 28.09 10.19
C PHE A 88 4.26 29.42 10.52
N ILE A 89 4.12 29.70 11.82
CA ILE A 89 3.64 31.00 12.32
C ILE A 89 4.72 32.06 12.10
N ASP A 90 6.00 31.70 12.25
CA ASP A 90 7.12 32.59 12.00
C ASP A 90 7.27 32.91 10.51
N PRO A 91 7.20 34.21 10.11
CA PRO A 91 7.24 34.63 8.71
C PRO A 91 8.51 34.21 7.97
N LEU A 92 9.65 34.16 8.66
CA LEU A 92 10.94 33.81 8.03
C LEU A 92 10.97 32.32 7.62
N ASN A 93 10.53 31.45 8.50
CA ASN A 93 10.47 30.02 8.21
C ASN A 93 9.36 29.70 7.19
N ARG A 94 8.23 30.40 7.26
CA ARG A 94 7.20 30.33 6.22
C ARG A 94 7.76 30.73 4.85
N LEU A 95 8.47 31.86 4.76
CA LEU A 95 9.10 32.32 3.51
C LEU A 95 10.08 31.28 2.94
N ARG A 96 10.86 30.60 3.80
CA ARG A 96 11.76 29.52 3.38
C ARG A 96 11.01 28.33 2.78
N ALA A 97 9.93 27.89 3.44
CA ALA A 97 9.07 26.81 2.98
C ALA A 97 8.36 27.16 1.66
N ASP A 98 7.82 28.39 1.56
CA ASP A 98 7.15 28.89 0.36
C ASP A 98 8.13 29.00 -0.82
N LYS A 99 9.32 29.55 -0.60
CA LYS A 99 10.35 29.64 -1.64
C LYS A 99 10.76 28.26 -2.17
N PHE A 100 10.95 27.29 -1.27
CA PHE A 100 11.31 25.93 -1.66
C PHE A 100 10.27 25.32 -2.60
N ILE A 101 8.99 25.36 -2.23
CA ILE A 101 7.97 24.70 -3.03
C ILE A 101 7.60 25.48 -4.30
N CYS A 102 7.58 26.83 -4.22
CA CYS A 102 7.36 27.65 -5.41
C CYS A 102 8.41 27.38 -6.48
N SER A 103 9.71 27.37 -6.11
CA SER A 103 10.78 27.06 -7.07
C SER A 103 10.54 25.71 -7.77
N ARG A 104 10.22 24.66 -7.01
CA ARG A 104 9.97 23.32 -7.58
C ARG A 104 8.76 23.27 -8.49
N ILE A 105 7.67 23.91 -8.12
CA ILE A 105 6.46 23.95 -8.95
C ILE A 105 6.70 24.77 -10.23
N ASP A 106 7.39 25.90 -10.13
CA ASP A 106 7.67 26.76 -11.28
C ASP A 106 8.65 26.07 -12.25
N GLU A 107 9.66 25.37 -11.74
CA GLU A 107 10.58 24.54 -12.54
C GLU A 107 9.85 23.36 -13.21
N ALA A 108 8.95 22.69 -12.47
CA ALA A 108 8.13 21.61 -13.02
C ALA A 108 7.20 22.12 -14.12
N LYS A 109 6.55 23.27 -13.92
CA LYS A 109 5.73 23.93 -14.95
C LYS A 109 6.51 24.22 -16.21
N ASN A 110 7.71 24.81 -16.06
CA ASN A 110 8.58 25.13 -17.19
C ASN A 110 9.02 23.86 -17.94
N CYS A 111 9.46 22.83 -17.21
CA CYS A 111 9.87 21.56 -17.79
C CYS A 111 8.74 20.90 -18.60
N ILE A 112 7.54 20.82 -18.01
CA ILE A 112 6.37 20.21 -18.66
C ILE A 112 5.93 21.02 -19.87
N SER A 113 5.91 22.35 -19.78
CA SER A 113 5.58 23.24 -20.91
C SER A 113 6.52 23.03 -22.08
N ASN A 114 7.84 22.93 -21.83
CA ASN A 114 8.84 22.68 -22.86
C ASN A 114 8.65 21.30 -23.52
N ILE A 115 8.33 20.26 -22.73
CA ILE A 115 8.02 18.92 -23.26
C ILE A 115 6.79 18.97 -24.16
N LEU A 116 5.71 19.63 -23.72
CA LEU A 116 4.47 19.75 -24.49
C LEU A 116 4.70 20.53 -25.77
N GLN A 117 5.46 21.62 -25.75
CA GLN A 117 5.84 22.41 -26.91
C GLN A 117 6.66 21.56 -27.90
N THR A 118 7.66 20.81 -27.41
CA THR A 118 8.44 19.90 -28.25
C THR A 118 7.55 18.84 -28.91
N CYS A 119 6.56 18.32 -28.19
CA CYS A 119 5.63 17.31 -28.68
C CYS A 119 4.54 17.86 -29.64
N GLN A 120 4.55 19.14 -29.98
CA GLN A 120 3.76 19.68 -31.09
C GLN A 120 4.33 19.29 -32.44
N TYR A 121 5.62 19.01 -32.53
CA TYR A 121 6.26 18.53 -33.76
C TYR A 121 6.06 17.03 -33.93
N GLY A 122 5.59 16.57 -35.08
CA GLY A 122 5.17 15.18 -35.32
C GLY A 122 6.23 14.11 -35.12
N GLN A 123 7.51 14.49 -35.02
CA GLN A 123 8.63 13.58 -34.74
C GLN A 123 8.74 13.22 -33.23
N PHE A 124 8.10 14.00 -32.36
CA PHE A 124 8.14 13.82 -30.90
C PHE A 124 6.80 13.36 -30.36
N SER A 125 6.79 12.22 -29.69
CA SER A 125 5.58 11.64 -29.12
C SER A 125 5.51 11.89 -27.61
N LEU A 126 4.48 12.57 -27.15
CA LEU A 126 4.22 12.78 -25.73
C LEU A 126 4.21 11.47 -24.94
N ARG A 127 3.71 10.39 -25.53
CA ARG A 127 3.65 9.05 -24.90
C ARG A 127 5.01 8.57 -24.38
N ARG A 128 6.12 8.98 -25.02
CA ARG A 128 7.48 8.61 -24.60
C ARG A 128 7.92 9.34 -23.34
N TYR A 129 7.39 10.53 -23.07
CA TYR A 129 7.75 11.37 -21.92
C TYR A 129 6.81 11.18 -20.72
N LEU A 130 5.62 10.62 -20.94
CA LEU A 130 4.64 10.44 -19.87
C LEU A 130 5.16 9.66 -18.64
N PRO A 131 5.95 8.56 -18.79
CA PRO A 131 6.52 7.90 -17.63
C PRO A 131 7.41 8.85 -16.80
N GLN A 132 8.31 9.60 -17.45
CA GLN A 132 9.20 10.55 -16.78
C GLN A 132 8.43 11.71 -16.14
N VAL A 133 7.40 12.23 -16.80
CA VAL A 133 6.53 13.27 -16.22
C VAL A 133 5.81 12.74 -14.99
N ARG A 134 5.40 11.47 -14.98
CA ARG A 134 4.78 10.84 -13.82
C ARG A 134 5.73 10.73 -12.63
N GLU A 135 6.95 10.25 -12.87
CA GLU A 135 8.02 10.18 -11.86
C GLU A 135 8.31 11.57 -11.29
N PHE A 136 8.49 12.55 -12.16
CA PHE A 136 8.82 13.92 -11.79
C PHE A 136 7.76 14.57 -10.91
N LEU A 137 6.49 14.49 -11.30
CA LEU A 137 5.39 15.02 -10.50
C LEU A 137 5.24 14.29 -9.15
N SER A 138 5.49 12.96 -9.11
CA SER A 138 5.41 12.18 -7.87
C SER A 138 6.38 12.65 -6.80
N SER A 139 7.56 13.14 -7.20
CA SER A 139 8.62 13.56 -6.29
C SER A 139 8.29 14.82 -5.49
N ILE A 140 7.44 15.70 -6.03
CA ILE A 140 7.22 17.07 -5.50
C ILE A 140 6.56 17.04 -4.12
N GLY A 141 5.52 16.19 -3.96
CA GLY A 141 4.74 16.13 -2.73
C GLY A 141 5.56 15.70 -1.51
N GLU A 142 6.43 14.72 -1.70
CA GLU A 142 7.25 14.17 -0.62
C GLU A 142 8.48 15.02 -0.33
N ALA A 143 9.03 15.71 -1.33
CA ALA A 143 10.05 16.73 -1.10
C ALA A 143 9.50 17.88 -0.25
N HIS A 144 8.27 18.32 -0.50
CA HIS A 144 7.60 19.35 0.29
C HIS A 144 7.41 18.92 1.76
N SER A 145 6.87 17.73 1.99
CA SER A 145 6.64 17.23 3.36
C SER A 145 7.95 17.01 4.12
N ALA A 146 8.98 16.44 3.46
CA ALA A 146 10.27 16.21 4.09
C ALA A 146 11.00 17.51 4.43
N PHE A 147 11.00 18.49 3.50
CA PHE A 147 11.60 19.80 3.76
C PHE A 147 10.93 20.52 4.93
N ASN A 148 9.59 20.57 4.93
CA ASN A 148 8.82 21.21 5.99
C ASN A 148 9.06 20.55 7.35
N THR A 149 9.09 19.22 7.39
CA THR A 149 9.35 18.46 8.62
C THR A 149 10.74 18.77 9.16
N ALA A 150 11.78 18.73 8.32
CA ALA A 150 13.13 19.05 8.73
C ALA A 150 13.25 20.52 9.20
N LEU A 151 12.62 21.46 8.49
CA LEU A 151 12.60 22.86 8.87
C LEU A 151 11.89 23.07 10.21
N LYS A 152 10.72 22.47 10.42
CA LYS A 152 9.96 22.58 11.68
C LYS A 152 10.74 22.02 12.86
N LEU A 153 11.37 20.87 12.73
CA LEU A 153 12.20 20.25 13.76
C LEU A 153 13.40 21.12 14.12
N LYS A 154 14.03 21.78 13.13
CA LYS A 154 15.10 22.76 13.38
C LYS A 154 14.63 23.96 14.20
N THR A 155 13.40 24.43 14.01
CA THR A 155 12.86 25.57 14.77
C THR A 155 12.70 25.28 16.26
N ILE A 156 12.63 24.01 16.63
CA ILE A 156 12.49 23.55 18.03
C ILE A 156 13.79 22.94 18.59
N GLY A 157 14.93 23.17 17.90
CA GLY A 157 16.26 22.80 18.39
C GLY A 157 16.73 21.38 18.08
N ILE A 158 16.01 20.62 17.24
CA ILE A 158 16.45 19.30 16.78
C ILE A 158 17.33 19.46 15.54
N ASN A 159 18.51 18.82 15.52
CA ASN A 159 19.40 18.81 14.36
C ASN A 159 18.85 17.90 13.25
N ALA A 160 17.73 18.30 12.65
CA ALA A 160 17.09 17.56 11.57
C ALA A 160 17.75 17.87 10.21
N LYS A 161 18.01 16.85 9.42
CA LYS A 161 18.62 16.97 8.08
C LYS A 161 17.60 16.61 7.01
N PHE A 162 17.26 17.55 6.13
CA PHE A 162 16.49 17.25 4.94
C PHE A 162 17.33 16.43 3.97
N VAL A 163 16.86 15.24 3.63
CA VAL A 163 17.54 14.32 2.72
C VAL A 163 16.66 14.15 1.49
N ASP A 164 17.08 14.78 0.40
CA ASP A 164 16.36 14.80 -0.85
C ASP A 164 16.85 13.69 -1.79
N LEU A 165 16.07 12.64 -1.92
CA LEU A 165 16.31 11.56 -2.89
C LEU A 165 15.57 11.76 -4.21
N SER A 166 14.81 12.85 -4.37
CA SER A 166 13.98 13.09 -5.55
C SER A 166 14.76 13.23 -6.86
N GLY A 167 16.08 13.36 -6.79
CA GLY A 167 16.95 13.51 -7.97
C GLY A 167 16.83 14.87 -8.64
N TRP A 168 16.28 15.88 -7.97
CA TRP A 168 16.04 17.20 -8.55
C TRP A 168 17.31 17.85 -9.11
N ASP A 169 18.41 17.72 -8.37
CA ASP A 169 19.71 18.26 -8.75
C ASP A 169 20.69 17.18 -9.24
N ASN A 170 20.24 15.94 -9.42
CA ASN A 170 21.10 14.82 -9.78
C ASN A 170 20.90 14.41 -11.23
N GLN A 171 21.96 14.56 -12.03
CA GLN A 171 21.95 14.22 -13.46
C GLN A 171 22.43 12.79 -13.76
N THR A 172 22.96 12.06 -12.76
CA THR A 172 23.51 10.72 -12.98
C THR A 172 22.49 9.65 -12.61
N PRO A 173 22.00 8.85 -13.56
CA PRO A 173 21.09 7.74 -13.24
C PRO A 173 21.81 6.67 -12.41
N ARG A 174 21.33 6.42 -11.20
CA ARG A 174 21.81 5.37 -10.28
C ARG A 174 20.67 4.43 -9.93
N THR A 175 20.99 3.24 -9.43
CA THR A 175 19.98 2.38 -8.80
C THR A 175 19.50 3.02 -7.50
N LEU A 176 18.36 2.55 -6.99
CA LEU A 176 17.86 2.98 -5.68
C LEU A 176 18.89 2.74 -4.57
N ASP A 177 19.51 1.56 -4.58
CA ASP A 177 20.51 1.16 -3.59
C ASP A 177 21.78 2.01 -3.65
N GLU A 178 22.28 2.28 -4.87
CA GLU A 178 23.43 3.17 -5.07
C GLU A 178 23.14 4.59 -4.57
N THR A 179 21.93 5.10 -4.84
CA THR A 179 21.51 6.43 -4.41
C THR A 179 21.45 6.52 -2.88
N ILE A 180 20.81 5.55 -2.22
CA ILE A 180 20.73 5.51 -0.76
C ILE A 180 22.11 5.37 -0.13
N THR A 181 22.92 4.41 -0.62
CA THR A 181 24.25 4.15 -0.07
C THR A 181 25.14 5.39 -0.15
N ASP A 182 25.09 6.11 -1.27
CA ASP A 182 25.91 7.32 -1.46
C ASP A 182 25.51 8.44 -0.52
N VAL A 183 24.19 8.69 -0.38
CA VAL A 183 23.68 9.75 0.48
C VAL A 183 23.91 9.48 1.96
N PHE A 184 23.79 8.22 2.39
CA PHE A 184 23.93 7.86 3.81
C PHE A 184 25.37 7.72 4.30
N LYS A 185 26.38 7.75 3.41
CA LYS A 185 27.81 7.74 3.80
C LYS A 185 28.18 8.92 4.73
N ASP A 186 27.59 10.09 4.48
CA ASP A 186 27.93 11.35 5.15
C ASP A 186 26.87 11.76 6.18
N ILE A 187 26.06 10.82 6.66
CA ILE A 187 25.01 11.06 7.66
C ILE A 187 25.36 10.35 8.95
N ASP A 188 25.57 11.10 10.01
CA ASP A 188 25.72 10.57 11.36
C ASP A 188 24.38 10.60 12.10
N VAL A 189 23.67 9.48 12.07
CA VAL A 189 22.37 9.33 12.73
C VAL A 189 22.40 9.50 14.25
N THR A 190 23.60 9.50 14.86
CA THR A 190 23.75 9.70 16.31
C THR A 190 23.65 11.18 16.71
N THR A 191 23.89 12.08 15.77
CA THR A 191 23.91 13.54 15.97
C THR A 191 22.96 14.29 15.02
N GLU A 192 22.53 13.66 13.95
CA GLU A 192 21.59 14.19 12.96
C GLU A 192 20.31 13.36 12.92
N LEU A 193 19.19 14.01 12.66
CA LEU A 193 17.89 13.34 12.40
C LEU A 193 17.53 13.46 10.92
N PRO A 194 17.81 12.45 10.09
CA PRO A 194 17.49 12.48 8.67
C PRO A 194 15.97 12.40 8.44
N ILE A 195 15.45 13.37 7.65
CA ILE A 195 14.09 13.40 7.16
C ILE A 195 14.16 13.23 5.64
N VAL A 196 13.79 12.05 5.18
CA VAL A 196 14.03 11.58 3.82
C VAL A 196 12.74 11.64 3.01
N THR A 197 12.85 12.04 1.75
CA THR A 197 11.73 11.95 0.80
C THR A 197 11.34 10.49 0.59
N GLY A 198 10.05 10.17 0.66
CA GLY A 198 9.58 8.82 0.38
C GLY A 198 9.75 8.43 -1.10
N TYR A 199 9.68 9.41 -2.00
CA TYR A 199 10.09 9.22 -3.39
C TYR A 199 11.62 9.34 -3.52
N ALA A 200 12.23 8.40 -4.25
CA ALA A 200 13.63 8.44 -4.64
C ALA A 200 13.76 8.28 -6.16
N TYR A 201 14.56 9.14 -6.78
CA TYR A 201 14.89 9.00 -8.19
C TYR A 201 15.88 7.85 -8.38
N CYS A 202 15.54 6.93 -9.28
CA CYS A 202 16.42 5.83 -9.67
C CYS A 202 16.18 5.43 -11.13
N LYS A 203 17.19 4.78 -11.71
CA LYS A 203 17.14 4.36 -13.13
C LYS A 203 16.05 3.35 -13.43
N GLU A 204 15.58 2.60 -12.41
CA GLU A 204 14.50 1.63 -12.52
C GLU A 204 13.14 2.28 -12.70
N GLY A 205 12.98 3.52 -12.29
CA GLY A 205 11.70 4.22 -12.24
C GLY A 205 10.80 3.72 -11.12
N LEU A 206 10.79 4.43 -9.99
CA LEU A 206 10.15 3.97 -8.76
C LEU A 206 8.62 3.88 -8.88
N MET A 207 7.99 4.90 -9.48
CA MET A 207 6.55 4.91 -9.75
C MET A 207 6.14 3.90 -10.82
N GLY A 208 6.98 3.73 -11.85
CA GLY A 208 6.72 2.76 -12.92
C GLY A 208 6.76 1.33 -12.43
N THR A 209 7.62 1.03 -11.45
CA THR A 209 7.85 -0.32 -10.93
C THR A 209 6.90 -0.67 -9.78
N TYR A 210 6.68 0.25 -8.83
CA TYR A 210 5.98 -0.02 -7.56
C TYR A 210 4.69 0.77 -7.39
N ASP A 211 4.34 1.61 -8.36
CA ASP A 211 3.19 2.50 -8.28
C ASP A 211 3.23 3.30 -6.95
N ARG A 212 2.13 3.40 -6.22
CA ARG A 212 2.06 4.18 -4.98
C ARG A 212 2.69 3.50 -3.74
N GLY A 213 3.22 2.29 -3.86
CA GLY A 213 4.02 1.63 -2.83
C GLY A 213 5.47 2.13 -2.73
N TYR A 214 5.87 3.08 -3.58
CA TYR A 214 7.25 3.53 -3.70
C TYR A 214 7.86 4.09 -2.40
N SER A 215 7.12 4.82 -1.57
CA SER A 215 7.64 5.31 -0.27
C SER A 215 7.98 4.17 0.69
N GLU A 216 7.25 3.05 0.61
CA GLU A 216 7.55 1.85 1.41
C GLU A 216 8.77 1.11 0.88
N MET A 217 9.02 1.18 -0.44
CA MET A 217 10.26 0.66 -1.04
C MET A 217 11.48 1.46 -0.60
N THR A 218 11.43 2.79 -0.68
CA THR A 218 12.51 3.66 -0.18
C THR A 218 12.79 3.39 1.30
N PHE A 219 11.76 3.31 2.12
CA PHE A 219 11.84 2.99 3.55
C PHE A 219 12.52 1.62 3.79
N SER A 220 12.05 0.57 3.13
CA SER A 220 12.59 -0.78 3.26
C SER A 220 14.06 -0.84 2.83
N ARG A 221 14.40 -0.21 1.71
CA ARG A 221 15.80 -0.22 1.22
C ARG A 221 16.74 0.57 2.13
N ILE A 222 16.29 1.71 2.69
CA ILE A 222 17.07 2.44 3.69
C ILE A 222 17.30 1.55 4.91
N ALA A 223 16.26 0.92 5.46
CA ALA A 223 16.39 0.05 6.63
C ALA A 223 17.38 -1.10 6.39
N SER A 224 17.28 -1.77 5.24
CA SER A 224 18.18 -2.87 4.87
C SER A 224 19.63 -2.42 4.66
N LEU A 225 19.85 -1.32 3.91
CA LEU A 225 21.20 -0.86 3.55
C LEU A 225 21.94 -0.19 4.72
N THR A 226 21.21 0.34 5.70
CA THR A 226 21.79 0.97 6.90
C THR A 226 21.78 0.04 8.11
N ASN A 227 21.36 -1.22 7.95
CA ASN A 227 21.27 -2.24 8.99
C ASN A 227 20.46 -1.77 10.21
N ALA A 228 19.22 -1.34 9.98
CA ALA A 228 18.33 -0.93 11.05
C ALA A 228 17.98 -2.11 11.97
N ASP A 229 17.93 -1.87 13.28
CA ASP A 229 17.47 -2.86 14.26
C ASP A 229 15.97 -3.11 14.15
N LEU A 230 15.19 -2.07 13.76
CA LEU A 230 13.74 -2.13 13.66
C LEU A 230 13.22 -1.17 12.59
N ALA A 231 12.27 -1.62 11.79
CA ALA A 231 11.55 -0.84 10.80
C ALA A 231 10.14 -0.49 11.33
N ILE A 232 9.81 0.81 11.45
CA ILE A 232 8.53 1.25 12.03
C ILE A 232 7.67 1.94 10.97
N ILE A 233 6.39 1.57 10.89
CA ILE A 233 5.41 2.22 10.01
C ILE A 233 4.33 2.87 10.87
N HIS A 234 4.22 4.20 10.78
CA HIS A 234 3.17 4.98 11.43
C HIS A 234 1.97 5.14 10.49
N LYS A 235 0.84 4.59 10.91
CA LYS A 235 -0.46 4.67 10.22
C LYS A 235 -1.51 5.33 11.13
N GLU A 236 -2.68 5.59 10.57
CA GLU A 236 -3.81 6.17 11.29
C GLU A 236 -4.64 5.15 12.09
N TYR A 237 -4.42 3.87 11.86
CA TYR A 237 -5.13 2.78 12.53
C TYR A 237 -4.18 1.64 12.89
N HIS A 238 -4.57 0.86 13.90
CA HIS A 238 -3.93 -0.40 14.21
C HIS A 238 -4.20 -1.46 13.13
N LEU A 239 -3.29 -2.42 12.98
CA LEU A 239 -3.64 -3.68 12.33
C LEU A 239 -4.59 -4.43 13.27
N SER A 240 -5.81 -4.66 12.83
CA SER A 240 -6.90 -5.17 13.66
C SER A 240 -7.43 -6.51 13.15
N SER A 241 -8.15 -7.22 14.02
CA SER A 241 -8.75 -8.53 13.73
C SER A 241 -9.73 -8.53 12.56
N ALA A 242 -10.29 -7.39 12.18
CA ALA A 242 -11.06 -7.16 10.96
C ALA A 242 -11.14 -5.65 10.66
N ASP A 243 -11.79 -5.28 9.53
CA ASP A 243 -12.11 -3.88 9.25
C ASP A 243 -13.16 -3.35 10.24
N PRO A 244 -12.81 -2.36 11.09
CA PRO A 244 -13.74 -1.81 12.09
C PRO A 244 -14.97 -1.16 11.47
N ARG A 245 -14.91 -0.72 10.20
CA ARG A 245 -16.06 -0.16 9.48
C ARG A 245 -17.12 -1.20 9.14
N VAL A 246 -16.72 -2.48 9.04
CA VAL A 246 -17.62 -3.59 8.72
C VAL A 246 -18.14 -4.26 9.99
N VAL A 247 -17.25 -4.52 10.95
CA VAL A 247 -17.57 -5.31 12.16
C VAL A 247 -18.03 -4.43 13.30
N GLY A 248 -17.53 -3.21 13.43
CA GLY A 248 -17.71 -2.29 14.54
C GLY A 248 -16.41 -2.08 15.31
N THR A 249 -16.17 -0.84 15.75
CA THR A 249 -14.95 -0.45 16.47
C THR A 249 -14.84 -1.08 17.86
N ASP A 250 -15.97 -1.42 18.46
CA ASP A 250 -16.10 -2.06 19.78
C ASP A 250 -15.84 -3.58 19.75
N LYS A 251 -15.83 -4.19 18.57
CA LYS A 251 -15.68 -5.63 18.38
C LYS A 251 -14.32 -6.06 17.86
N VAL A 252 -13.62 -5.17 17.19
CA VAL A 252 -12.27 -5.45 16.69
C VAL A 252 -11.24 -5.21 17.79
N PHE A 253 -10.15 -5.95 17.73
CA PHE A 253 -9.01 -5.75 18.62
C PHE A 253 -7.71 -5.64 17.83
N PRO A 254 -6.76 -4.81 18.30
CA PRO A 254 -5.44 -4.69 17.66
C PRO A 254 -4.67 -6.00 17.75
N ILE A 255 -3.95 -6.34 16.67
CA ILE A 255 -3.04 -7.47 16.65
C ILE A 255 -1.73 -7.04 17.30
N GLY A 256 -1.31 -7.75 18.35
CA GLY A 256 -0.07 -7.42 19.06
C GLY A 256 1.18 -7.95 18.38
N ARG A 257 1.14 -9.19 17.88
CA ARG A 257 2.26 -9.84 17.18
C ARG A 257 1.74 -10.78 16.10
N THR A 258 2.44 -10.81 14.97
CA THR A 258 2.15 -11.70 13.84
C THR A 258 3.44 -11.96 13.04
N ASN A 259 3.35 -12.69 11.93
CA ASN A 259 4.51 -12.96 11.08
C ASN A 259 4.33 -12.44 9.65
N TYR A 260 5.40 -12.53 8.86
CA TYR A 260 5.41 -12.07 7.47
C TYR A 260 4.42 -12.82 6.58
N ASP A 261 4.13 -14.10 6.87
CA ASP A 261 3.16 -14.86 6.08
C ASP A 261 1.74 -14.28 6.18
N VAL A 262 1.35 -13.81 7.37
CA VAL A 262 0.08 -13.11 7.56
C VAL A 262 0.06 -11.77 6.81
N ALA A 263 1.15 -11.01 6.88
CA ALA A 263 1.28 -9.75 6.14
C ALA A 263 1.14 -9.95 4.62
N ASP A 264 1.75 -11.01 4.07
CA ASP A 264 1.64 -11.39 2.65
C ASP A 264 0.20 -11.74 2.26
N GLN A 265 -0.53 -12.45 3.12
CA GLN A 265 -1.96 -12.77 2.86
C GLN A 265 -2.83 -11.51 2.84
N LEU A 266 -2.60 -10.56 3.75
CA LEU A 266 -3.32 -9.28 3.77
C LEU A 266 -3.05 -8.47 2.50
N ALA A 267 -1.80 -8.43 2.07
CA ALA A 267 -1.41 -7.72 0.86
C ALA A 267 -2.09 -8.31 -0.40
N SER A 268 -2.22 -9.64 -0.50
CA SER A 268 -2.92 -10.29 -1.61
C SER A 268 -4.39 -9.89 -1.73
N LEU A 269 -5.01 -9.51 -0.61
CA LEU A 269 -6.39 -9.03 -0.55
C LEU A 269 -6.49 -7.50 -0.77
N GLY A 270 -5.35 -6.81 -0.88
CA GLY A 270 -5.31 -5.35 -0.98
C GLY A 270 -5.51 -4.63 0.36
N MET A 271 -5.35 -5.33 1.47
CA MET A 271 -5.33 -4.77 2.84
C MET A 271 -3.87 -4.67 3.30
N GLU A 272 -3.11 -3.82 2.62
CA GLU A 272 -1.67 -3.73 2.83
C GLU A 272 -1.34 -3.11 4.19
N ALA A 273 -0.81 -3.93 5.09
CA ALA A 273 -0.08 -3.44 6.26
C ALA A 273 1.22 -2.75 5.79
N ILE A 274 1.89 -3.35 4.82
CA ILE A 274 3.09 -2.88 4.12
C ILE A 274 3.06 -3.43 2.69
N HIS A 275 3.66 -2.72 1.74
CA HIS A 275 3.81 -3.20 0.37
C HIS A 275 4.59 -4.53 0.31
N PRO A 276 4.15 -5.56 -0.45
CA PRO A 276 4.75 -6.88 -0.43
C PRO A 276 6.25 -6.90 -0.70
N ASN A 277 6.72 -6.15 -1.70
CA ASN A 277 8.14 -6.08 -2.03
C ASN A 277 8.97 -5.41 -0.93
N ALA A 278 8.40 -4.44 -0.21
CA ALA A 278 9.05 -3.81 0.93
C ALA A 278 9.14 -4.79 2.12
N ALA A 279 8.08 -5.55 2.38
CA ALA A 279 8.09 -6.61 3.38
C ALA A 279 9.10 -7.70 3.06
N ALA A 280 9.18 -8.14 1.79
CA ALA A 280 10.16 -9.12 1.34
C ALA A 280 11.61 -8.65 1.57
N GLY A 281 11.94 -7.40 1.23
CA GLY A 281 13.28 -6.85 1.45
C GLY A 281 13.66 -6.77 2.93
N LEU A 282 12.73 -6.42 3.82
CA LEU A 282 12.97 -6.40 5.26
C LEU A 282 13.14 -7.82 5.82
N ARG A 283 12.32 -8.77 5.38
CA ARG A 283 12.44 -10.19 5.76
C ARG A 283 13.77 -10.78 5.34
N GLU A 284 14.26 -10.51 4.12
CA GLU A 284 15.56 -10.96 3.64
C GLU A 284 16.72 -10.40 4.46
N SER A 285 16.56 -9.22 5.04
CA SER A 285 17.53 -8.56 5.93
C SER A 285 17.32 -8.92 7.41
N ASP A 286 16.37 -9.79 7.74
CA ASP A 286 15.98 -10.19 9.11
C ASP A 286 15.62 -9.00 10.02
N ILE A 287 14.97 -7.97 9.45
CA ILE A 287 14.55 -6.77 10.17
C ILE A 287 13.08 -6.92 10.54
N GLU A 288 12.75 -6.80 11.82
CA GLU A 288 11.36 -6.79 12.29
C GLU A 288 10.63 -5.51 11.87
N ILE A 289 9.32 -5.61 11.63
CA ILE A 289 8.46 -4.47 11.30
C ILE A 289 7.51 -4.19 12.46
N GLN A 290 7.43 -2.95 12.89
CA GLN A 290 6.43 -2.51 13.86
C GLN A 290 5.44 -1.55 13.20
N ILE A 291 4.15 -1.87 13.26
CA ILE A 291 3.07 -1.00 12.80
C ILE A 291 2.45 -0.30 13.99
N LYS A 292 2.50 1.03 14.01
CA LYS A 292 2.00 1.87 15.10
C LYS A 292 0.88 2.79 14.63
N ASN A 293 -0.06 3.05 15.54
CA ASN A 293 -1.06 4.09 15.34
C ASN A 293 -0.48 5.45 15.76
N THR A 294 -0.44 6.41 14.85
CA THR A 294 0.04 7.77 15.10
C THR A 294 -0.73 8.47 16.21
N PHE A 295 -2.03 8.17 16.38
CA PHE A 295 -2.93 8.83 17.31
C PHE A 295 -3.03 8.11 18.68
N GLU A 296 -2.44 6.93 18.81
CA GLU A 296 -2.41 6.14 20.03
C GLU A 296 -0.96 5.76 20.39
N PRO A 297 -0.10 6.74 20.72
CA PRO A 297 1.33 6.53 20.89
C PRO A 297 1.69 5.63 22.07
N GLU A 298 0.80 5.45 23.06
CA GLU A 298 0.99 4.53 24.19
C GLU A 298 0.84 3.07 23.79
N HIS A 299 0.07 2.80 22.74
CA HIS A 299 -0.12 1.44 22.26
C HIS A 299 1.13 0.92 21.55
N LYS A 300 1.57 -0.29 21.90
CA LYS A 300 2.78 -0.88 21.32
C LYS A 300 2.67 -1.14 19.81
N GLY A 301 1.44 -1.22 19.28
CA GLY A 301 1.19 -1.57 17.88
C GLY A 301 1.35 -3.06 17.59
N THR A 302 1.56 -3.40 16.33
CA THR A 302 1.76 -4.79 15.85
C THR A 302 3.19 -5.02 15.49
N LEU A 303 3.84 -6.03 16.07
CA LEU A 303 5.17 -6.48 15.67
C LEU A 303 5.04 -7.64 14.68
N ILE A 304 5.71 -7.53 13.54
CA ILE A 304 5.79 -8.56 12.49
C ILE A 304 7.23 -9.06 12.43
N SER A 305 7.43 -10.36 12.67
CA SER A 305 8.76 -10.99 12.66
C SER A 305 8.74 -12.32 11.90
N SER A 306 9.90 -12.77 11.46
CA SER A 306 10.03 -14.03 10.70
C SER A 306 9.80 -15.28 11.57
N ASP A 307 10.17 -15.20 12.84
CA ASP A 307 10.22 -16.32 13.79
C ASP A 307 8.92 -16.51 14.57
N TYR A 308 7.97 -15.55 14.49
CA TYR A 308 6.78 -15.62 15.32
C TYR A 308 5.89 -16.81 14.97
N GLN A 309 5.67 -17.63 15.99
CA GLN A 309 4.67 -18.70 16.03
C GLN A 309 3.83 -18.56 17.30
N PRO A 310 2.50 -18.56 17.19
CA PRO A 310 1.64 -18.51 18.36
C PRO A 310 1.73 -19.81 19.16
N GLU A 311 1.57 -19.75 20.48
CA GLU A 311 1.57 -20.93 21.35
C GLU A 311 0.41 -21.90 21.04
N THR A 312 -0.68 -21.37 20.49
CA THR A 312 -1.86 -22.15 20.09
C THR A 312 -2.32 -21.73 18.71
N ASN A 313 -2.82 -22.72 17.94
CA ASN A 313 -3.42 -22.45 16.63
C ASN A 313 -4.61 -21.52 16.78
N LYS A 314 -4.52 -20.30 16.26
CA LYS A 314 -5.58 -19.30 16.34
C LYS A 314 -5.72 -18.52 15.04
N VAL A 315 -6.94 -18.09 14.78
CA VAL A 315 -7.22 -17.09 13.76
C VAL A 315 -6.91 -15.71 14.35
N GLU A 316 -6.19 -14.91 13.59
CA GLU A 316 -5.78 -13.56 13.99
C GLU A 316 -6.63 -12.50 13.31
N ILE A 317 -6.90 -12.68 12.01
CA ILE A 317 -7.52 -11.66 11.17
C ILE A 317 -8.56 -12.29 10.24
N ILE A 318 -9.69 -11.62 10.10
CA ILE A 318 -10.66 -11.84 9.03
C ILE A 318 -10.55 -10.67 8.05
N ALA A 319 -10.08 -10.96 6.86
CA ALA A 319 -9.87 -9.98 5.81
C ALA A 319 -10.64 -10.35 4.55
N GLY A 320 -11.00 -9.37 3.73
CA GLY A 320 -11.71 -9.67 2.50
C GLY A 320 -11.56 -8.62 1.41
N LYS A 321 -11.90 -9.02 0.19
CA LYS A 321 -11.91 -8.18 -0.99
C LYS A 321 -13.23 -8.31 -1.71
N GLU A 322 -13.97 -7.21 -1.78
CA GLU A 322 -15.20 -7.10 -2.56
C GLU A 322 -14.92 -6.76 -4.02
N LYS A 323 -15.96 -6.87 -4.87
CA LYS A 323 -15.90 -6.48 -6.28
C LYS A 323 -14.84 -7.21 -7.08
N VAL A 324 -14.70 -8.51 -6.79
CA VAL A 324 -13.84 -9.41 -7.53
C VAL A 324 -14.66 -10.05 -8.65
N PHE A 325 -14.11 -10.03 -9.87
CA PHE A 325 -14.78 -10.67 -11.00
C PHE A 325 -14.30 -12.12 -11.16
N ALA A 326 -15.19 -13.09 -10.95
CA ALA A 326 -14.93 -14.49 -11.23
C ALA A 326 -15.25 -14.79 -12.70
N LEU A 327 -14.21 -15.05 -13.50
CA LEU A 327 -14.30 -15.52 -14.87
C LEU A 327 -14.20 -17.04 -14.87
N HIS A 328 -15.29 -17.73 -15.19
CA HIS A 328 -15.34 -19.18 -15.25
C HIS A 328 -15.46 -19.65 -16.71
N LEU A 329 -14.52 -20.47 -17.14
CA LEU A 329 -14.52 -21.14 -18.45
C LEU A 329 -14.69 -22.65 -18.23
N PHE A 330 -15.64 -23.23 -18.93
CA PHE A 330 -15.91 -24.66 -18.96
C PHE A 330 -15.97 -25.18 -20.40
N ASP A 331 -15.22 -26.24 -20.70
CA ASP A 331 -15.26 -26.94 -21.99
C ASP A 331 -14.91 -28.43 -21.77
N GLN A 332 -15.77 -29.33 -22.17
CA GLN A 332 -15.48 -30.77 -22.09
C GLN A 332 -14.29 -31.19 -22.93
N ALA A 333 -14.00 -30.49 -24.05
CA ALA A 333 -12.86 -30.76 -24.92
C ALA A 333 -11.51 -30.35 -24.28
N MET A 334 -11.56 -29.67 -23.14
CA MET A 334 -10.34 -29.17 -22.44
C MET A 334 -9.64 -30.27 -21.63
N VAL A 335 -10.27 -31.43 -21.44
CA VAL A 335 -9.65 -32.54 -20.71
C VAL A 335 -8.33 -32.96 -21.35
N GLY A 336 -7.26 -32.92 -20.55
CA GLY A 336 -5.86 -33.15 -20.98
C GLY A 336 -5.17 -31.98 -21.67
N GLN A 337 -5.83 -30.81 -21.80
CA GLN A 337 -5.29 -29.60 -22.38
C GLN A 337 -5.54 -28.35 -21.50
N VAL A 338 -6.01 -28.54 -20.28
CA VAL A 338 -6.39 -27.46 -19.36
C VAL A 338 -5.25 -26.47 -19.11
N ASP A 339 -4.01 -26.95 -19.06
CA ASP A 339 -2.83 -26.12 -18.86
C ASP A 339 -2.59 -25.15 -20.03
N ASN A 340 -2.75 -25.63 -21.27
CA ASN A 340 -2.59 -24.80 -22.48
C ASN A 340 -3.65 -23.69 -22.52
N VAL A 341 -4.90 -24.05 -22.24
CA VAL A 341 -6.00 -23.07 -22.17
C VAL A 341 -5.77 -22.07 -21.05
N GLY A 342 -5.29 -22.56 -19.91
CA GLY A 342 -4.93 -21.72 -18.77
C GLY A 342 -3.83 -20.72 -19.12
N TYR A 343 -2.79 -21.13 -19.85
CA TYR A 343 -1.72 -20.26 -20.30
C TYR A 343 -2.22 -19.16 -21.24
N GLU A 344 -2.98 -19.51 -22.27
CA GLU A 344 -3.54 -18.55 -23.22
C GLU A 344 -4.48 -17.53 -22.53
N LEU A 345 -5.29 -17.96 -21.56
CA LEU A 345 -6.11 -17.03 -20.77
C LEU A 345 -5.27 -16.08 -19.92
N MET A 346 -4.17 -16.57 -19.35
CA MET A 346 -3.22 -15.70 -18.61
C MET A 346 -2.61 -14.62 -19.49
N GLU A 347 -2.28 -14.91 -20.76
CA GLU A 347 -1.82 -13.90 -21.72
C GLU A 347 -2.89 -12.83 -21.96
N ILE A 348 -4.15 -13.25 -22.16
CA ILE A 348 -5.28 -12.34 -22.36
C ILE A 348 -5.47 -11.41 -21.14
N ILE A 349 -5.36 -11.97 -19.91
CA ILE A 349 -5.46 -11.22 -18.65
C ILE A 349 -4.32 -10.22 -18.52
N SER A 350 -3.09 -10.67 -18.79
CA SER A 350 -1.88 -9.82 -18.75
C SER A 350 -1.95 -8.66 -19.73
N ASP A 351 -2.32 -8.93 -20.98
CA ASP A 351 -2.52 -7.92 -22.03
C ASP A 351 -3.56 -6.85 -21.68
N ALA A 352 -4.57 -7.24 -20.91
CA ALA A 352 -5.61 -6.33 -20.46
C ALA A 352 -5.19 -5.52 -19.21
N GLN A 353 -4.01 -5.79 -18.66
CA GLN A 353 -3.50 -5.19 -17.41
C GLN A 353 -4.48 -5.35 -16.24
N VAL A 354 -5.11 -6.52 -16.15
CA VAL A 354 -6.03 -6.89 -15.08
C VAL A 354 -5.27 -7.65 -14.00
N ASN A 355 -5.49 -7.29 -12.75
CA ASN A 355 -4.83 -7.95 -11.62
C ASN A 355 -5.42 -9.33 -11.37
N LEU A 356 -4.59 -10.37 -11.41
CA LEU A 356 -4.96 -11.72 -11.00
C LEU A 356 -4.87 -11.82 -9.46
N ILE A 357 -6.00 -12.16 -8.83
CA ILE A 357 -6.08 -12.37 -7.38
C ILE A 357 -5.90 -13.84 -7.04
N GLY A 358 -6.49 -14.73 -7.83
CA GLY A 358 -6.40 -16.16 -7.65
C GLY A 358 -6.93 -16.93 -8.85
N LYS A 359 -6.62 -18.22 -8.91
CA LYS A 359 -7.15 -19.12 -9.92
C LYS A 359 -7.46 -20.49 -9.32
N GLU A 360 -8.43 -21.14 -9.92
CA GLU A 360 -8.83 -22.51 -9.62
C GLU A 360 -8.91 -23.29 -10.94
N MET A 361 -8.41 -24.51 -10.97
CA MET A 361 -8.36 -25.35 -12.14
C MET A 361 -8.88 -26.76 -11.82
N ASN A 362 -9.62 -27.31 -12.77
CA ASN A 362 -10.19 -28.63 -12.72
C ASN A 362 -9.96 -29.30 -14.07
N ALA A 363 -10.34 -30.55 -14.26
CA ALA A 363 -10.09 -31.30 -15.50
C ALA A 363 -10.61 -30.60 -16.77
N ASN A 364 -11.73 -29.88 -16.66
CA ASN A 364 -12.48 -29.29 -17.78
C ASN A 364 -13.01 -27.88 -17.49
N SER A 365 -12.51 -27.23 -16.43
CA SER A 365 -12.90 -25.87 -16.09
C SER A 365 -11.75 -25.08 -15.45
N ILE A 366 -11.75 -23.77 -15.68
CA ILE A 366 -10.83 -22.83 -15.06
C ILE A 366 -11.65 -21.64 -14.56
N THR A 367 -11.39 -21.22 -13.32
CA THR A 367 -11.92 -19.98 -12.76
C THR A 367 -10.77 -19.04 -12.44
N TYR A 368 -10.82 -17.80 -12.93
CA TYR A 368 -9.92 -16.73 -12.57
C TYR A 368 -10.67 -15.70 -11.72
N TYR A 369 -10.06 -15.30 -10.60
CA TYR A 369 -10.53 -14.22 -9.75
C TYR A 369 -9.75 -12.96 -10.10
N LEU A 370 -10.42 -11.97 -10.68
CA LEU A 370 -9.82 -10.81 -11.30
C LEU A 370 -10.20 -9.53 -10.57
N GLY A 371 -9.20 -8.65 -10.34
CA GLY A 371 -9.40 -7.32 -9.84
C GLY A 371 -9.07 -6.27 -10.90
N GLY A 372 -9.96 -5.31 -11.13
CA GLY A 372 -9.73 -4.26 -12.12
C GLY A 372 -10.98 -3.44 -12.40
N SER A 373 -10.88 -2.51 -13.35
CA SER A 373 -12.04 -1.75 -13.79
C SER A 373 -13.01 -2.65 -14.56
N THR A 374 -14.28 -2.33 -14.52
CA THR A 374 -15.33 -3.05 -15.31
C THR A 374 -14.96 -3.09 -16.79
N GLU A 375 -14.37 -2.03 -17.34
CA GLU A 375 -13.93 -1.96 -18.72
C GLU A 375 -12.83 -2.99 -19.03
N SER A 376 -11.78 -3.04 -18.20
CA SER A 376 -10.65 -3.97 -18.38
C SER A 376 -11.10 -5.42 -18.26
N VAL A 377 -11.96 -5.73 -17.29
CA VAL A 377 -12.50 -7.07 -17.08
C VAL A 377 -13.42 -7.50 -18.22
N ASN A 378 -14.29 -6.62 -18.72
CA ASN A 378 -15.13 -6.89 -19.89
C ASN A 378 -14.29 -7.13 -21.15
N LYS A 379 -13.16 -6.46 -21.30
CA LYS A 379 -12.21 -6.72 -22.39
C LYS A 379 -11.62 -8.12 -22.32
N VAL A 380 -11.29 -8.60 -21.11
CA VAL A 380 -10.84 -9.99 -20.90
C VAL A 380 -11.94 -10.97 -21.29
N LEU A 381 -13.17 -10.76 -20.79
CA LEU A 381 -14.32 -11.61 -21.09
C LEU A 381 -14.55 -11.71 -22.62
N TYR A 382 -14.61 -10.58 -23.30
CA TYR A 382 -14.81 -10.54 -24.77
C TYR A 382 -13.69 -11.27 -25.52
N LYS A 383 -12.41 -11.06 -25.15
CA LYS A 383 -11.28 -11.76 -25.79
C LYS A 383 -11.34 -13.28 -25.53
N ALA A 384 -11.71 -13.71 -24.33
CA ALA A 384 -11.85 -15.10 -23.97
C ALA A 384 -12.98 -15.77 -24.78
N GLU A 385 -14.18 -15.16 -24.88
CA GLU A 385 -15.30 -15.64 -25.69
C GLU A 385 -14.93 -15.77 -27.16
N LYS A 386 -14.20 -14.79 -27.71
CA LYS A 386 -13.71 -14.83 -29.09
C LYS A 386 -12.69 -15.95 -29.32
N ARG A 387 -11.83 -16.23 -28.33
CA ARG A 387 -10.79 -17.27 -28.44
C ARG A 387 -11.37 -18.66 -28.28
N TYR A 388 -12.39 -18.82 -27.43
CA TYR A 388 -13.03 -20.11 -27.12
C TYR A 388 -14.53 -20.08 -27.39
N PRO A 389 -14.97 -19.99 -28.65
CA PRO A 389 -16.38 -19.77 -29.01
C PRO A 389 -17.28 -21.00 -28.70
N LYS A 390 -16.69 -22.17 -28.45
CA LYS A 390 -17.40 -23.39 -28.08
C LYS A 390 -17.47 -23.62 -26.56
N ALA A 391 -16.67 -22.93 -25.81
CA ALA A 391 -16.64 -23.03 -24.36
C ALA A 391 -17.82 -22.28 -23.73
N SER A 392 -18.28 -22.73 -22.58
CA SER A 392 -19.21 -21.98 -21.73
C SER A 392 -18.40 -21.02 -20.87
N ILE A 393 -18.45 -19.73 -21.19
CA ILE A 393 -17.77 -18.69 -20.43
C ILE A 393 -18.81 -17.88 -19.66
N LYS A 394 -18.60 -17.73 -18.35
CA LYS A 394 -19.49 -16.99 -17.46
C LYS A 394 -18.67 -16.08 -16.55
N GLY A 395 -19.18 -14.88 -16.35
CA GLY A 395 -18.61 -13.91 -15.41
C GLY A 395 -19.62 -13.54 -14.34
N ARG A 396 -19.15 -13.38 -13.10
CA ARG A 396 -19.97 -12.84 -12.00
C ARG A 396 -19.13 -12.09 -10.99
N MET A 397 -19.77 -11.16 -10.30
CA MET A 397 -19.15 -10.48 -9.16
C MET A 397 -19.23 -11.35 -7.92
N VAL A 398 -18.09 -11.49 -7.24
CA VAL A 398 -17.92 -12.24 -5.99
C VAL A 398 -17.09 -11.43 -5.00
N ALA A 399 -17.10 -11.85 -3.74
CA ALA A 399 -16.18 -11.40 -2.73
C ALA A 399 -15.33 -12.56 -2.23
N LEU A 400 -14.06 -12.30 -1.96
CA LEU A 400 -13.12 -13.23 -1.35
C LEU A 400 -12.95 -12.85 0.11
N ILE A 401 -13.10 -13.79 1.03
CA ILE A 401 -12.91 -13.58 2.46
C ILE A 401 -11.95 -14.62 2.98
N SER A 402 -10.90 -14.17 3.64
CA SER A 402 -9.84 -15.01 4.19
C SER A 402 -9.88 -14.99 5.71
N VAL A 403 -9.79 -16.17 6.27
CA VAL A 403 -9.54 -16.43 7.70
C VAL A 403 -8.06 -16.69 7.83
N ILE A 404 -7.33 -15.79 8.49
CA ILE A 404 -5.87 -15.70 8.46
C ILE A 404 -5.30 -15.80 9.88
N GLY A 405 -4.15 -16.46 10.01
CA GLY A 405 -3.35 -16.47 11.23
C GLY A 405 -1.98 -17.07 10.99
N SER A 406 -1.01 -16.76 11.86
CA SER A 406 0.37 -17.21 11.74
C SER A 406 0.52 -18.73 11.74
N GLN A 407 -0.39 -19.40 12.45
CA GLN A 407 -0.56 -20.84 12.43
C GLN A 407 -2.02 -21.18 12.76
N ILE A 408 -2.75 -21.75 11.78
CA ILE A 408 -4.15 -22.16 11.93
C ILE A 408 -4.33 -23.64 11.62
N ASP A 409 -5.32 -24.26 12.23
CA ASP A 409 -5.83 -25.56 11.80
C ASP A 409 -6.79 -25.33 10.60
N THR A 410 -6.28 -25.44 9.39
CA THR A 410 -7.02 -25.13 8.16
C THR A 410 -8.28 -25.98 7.99
N ASN A 411 -8.25 -27.25 8.36
CA ASN A 411 -9.41 -28.14 8.25
C ASN A 411 -10.52 -27.72 9.22
N LYS A 412 -10.13 -27.42 10.47
CA LYS A 412 -11.07 -26.96 11.50
C LYS A 412 -11.62 -25.57 11.18
N ALA A 413 -10.76 -24.66 10.69
CA ALA A 413 -11.17 -23.34 10.26
C ALA A 413 -12.14 -23.39 9.06
N LEU A 414 -11.88 -24.27 8.10
CA LEU A 414 -12.78 -24.47 6.96
C LEU A 414 -14.15 -24.98 7.41
N ALA A 415 -14.20 -26.04 8.22
CA ALA A 415 -15.46 -26.64 8.68
C ALA A 415 -16.29 -25.63 9.51
N LYS A 416 -15.67 -24.96 10.47
CA LYS A 416 -16.32 -23.94 11.30
C LYS A 416 -16.79 -22.73 10.49
N GLY A 417 -15.95 -22.27 9.56
CA GLY A 417 -16.27 -21.14 8.69
C GLY A 417 -17.48 -21.43 7.79
N VAL A 418 -17.57 -22.61 7.19
CA VAL A 418 -18.74 -23.01 6.39
C VAL A 418 -20.00 -23.02 7.25
N LEU A 419 -19.94 -23.64 8.43
CA LEU A 419 -21.09 -23.69 9.34
C LEU A 419 -21.52 -22.29 9.80
N SER A 420 -20.56 -21.43 10.15
CA SER A 420 -20.86 -20.05 10.54
C SER A 420 -21.52 -19.27 9.43
N LEU A 421 -21.02 -19.37 8.19
CA LEU A 421 -21.62 -18.71 7.04
C LEU A 421 -23.04 -19.20 6.77
N MET A 422 -23.26 -20.52 6.75
CA MET A 422 -24.58 -21.09 6.49
C MET A 422 -25.60 -20.72 7.58
N ASN A 423 -25.19 -20.68 8.84
CA ASN A 423 -26.05 -20.25 9.97
C ASN A 423 -26.43 -18.76 9.90
N ASN A 424 -25.74 -17.97 9.08
CA ASN A 424 -26.01 -16.55 8.82
C ASN A 424 -26.54 -16.30 7.40
N ASP A 425 -27.17 -17.32 6.78
CA ASP A 425 -27.78 -17.27 5.44
C ASP A 425 -26.80 -16.89 4.31
N VAL A 426 -25.49 -17.11 4.50
CA VAL A 426 -24.46 -16.91 3.49
C VAL A 426 -24.02 -18.26 2.94
N THR A 427 -24.27 -18.49 1.64
CA THR A 427 -23.84 -19.72 0.96
C THR A 427 -22.50 -19.48 0.25
N PRO A 428 -21.43 -20.19 0.65
CA PRO A 428 -20.16 -20.12 -0.09
C PRO A 428 -20.31 -20.66 -1.51
N VAL A 429 -19.66 -19.98 -2.45
CA VAL A 429 -19.63 -20.34 -3.86
C VAL A 429 -18.48 -21.28 -4.18
N ALA A 430 -17.34 -21.03 -3.54
CA ALA A 430 -16.13 -21.84 -3.61
C ALA A 430 -15.35 -21.71 -2.30
N LEU A 431 -14.49 -22.68 -2.05
CA LEU A 431 -13.68 -22.78 -0.85
C LEU A 431 -12.24 -23.09 -1.27
N HIS A 432 -11.29 -22.34 -0.74
CA HIS A 432 -9.89 -22.55 -1.02
C HIS A 432 -9.10 -22.78 0.28
N SER A 433 -8.29 -23.81 0.27
CA SER A 433 -7.33 -24.07 1.34
C SER A 433 -5.98 -24.41 0.71
N SER A 434 -4.91 -23.95 1.32
CA SER A 434 -3.55 -24.26 0.88
C SER A 434 -2.91 -25.28 1.81
N MET A 435 -1.81 -25.90 1.38
CA MET A 435 -0.99 -26.77 2.23
C MET A 435 -0.29 -25.99 3.35
N ARG A 436 -0.24 -24.66 3.26
CA ARG A 436 0.28 -23.80 4.32
C ARG A 436 -0.83 -23.49 5.33
N ASN A 437 -0.50 -23.64 6.61
CA ASN A 437 -1.44 -23.42 7.72
C ASN A 437 -1.58 -21.92 8.08
N VAL A 438 -1.77 -21.06 7.09
CA VAL A 438 -1.81 -19.59 7.25
C VAL A 438 -3.17 -19.01 6.94
N ASN A 439 -3.88 -19.56 5.94
CA ASN A 439 -5.20 -19.06 5.57
C ASN A 439 -6.13 -20.15 5.02
N VAL A 440 -7.41 -19.92 5.18
CA VAL A 440 -8.49 -20.51 4.36
C VAL A 440 -9.34 -19.39 3.78
N GLN A 441 -9.85 -19.59 2.57
CA GLN A 441 -10.54 -18.56 1.82
C GLN A 441 -11.92 -19.03 1.39
N PHE A 442 -12.91 -18.15 1.58
CA PHE A 442 -14.30 -18.35 1.22
C PHE A 442 -14.67 -17.40 0.09
N VAL A 443 -15.15 -17.92 -1.02
CA VAL A 443 -15.73 -17.13 -2.09
C VAL A 443 -17.23 -17.05 -1.87
N VAL A 444 -17.77 -15.85 -1.78
CA VAL A 444 -19.20 -15.61 -1.59
C VAL A 444 -19.72 -14.66 -2.67
N SER A 445 -21.04 -14.53 -2.80
CA SER A 445 -21.61 -13.49 -3.65
C SER A 445 -21.20 -12.11 -3.16
N ASP A 446 -20.93 -11.17 -4.07
CA ASP A 446 -20.47 -9.82 -3.70
C ASP A 446 -21.38 -9.10 -2.70
N LYS A 447 -22.69 -9.29 -2.82
CA LYS A 447 -23.70 -8.75 -1.87
C LYS A 447 -23.56 -9.29 -0.45
N ASP A 448 -22.96 -10.47 -0.28
CA ASP A 448 -22.82 -11.15 1.02
C ASP A 448 -21.48 -10.85 1.68
N TYR A 449 -20.67 -9.92 1.14
CA TYR A 449 -19.35 -9.55 1.66
C TYR A 449 -19.37 -9.16 3.15
N GLN A 450 -20.18 -8.17 3.51
CA GLN A 450 -20.22 -7.68 4.91
C GLN A 450 -20.85 -8.71 5.87
N PRO A 451 -22.00 -9.35 5.54
CA PRO A 451 -22.54 -10.43 6.37
C PRO A 451 -21.52 -11.54 6.64
N ALA A 452 -20.78 -11.96 5.62
CA ALA A 452 -19.80 -13.02 5.74
C ALA A 452 -18.61 -12.63 6.64
N ILE A 453 -18.09 -11.41 6.51
CA ILE A 453 -17.01 -10.91 7.42
C ILE A 453 -17.50 -10.91 8.86
N ARG A 454 -18.71 -10.41 9.12
CA ARG A 454 -19.28 -10.37 10.48
C ARG A 454 -19.48 -11.78 11.07
N ALA A 455 -20.00 -12.71 10.27
CA ALA A 455 -20.23 -14.09 10.72
C ALA A 455 -18.90 -14.78 11.06
N LEU A 456 -17.89 -14.67 10.20
CA LEU A 456 -16.58 -15.28 10.41
C LEU A 456 -15.83 -14.61 11.57
N HIS A 457 -15.89 -13.28 11.68
CA HIS A 457 -15.26 -12.57 12.81
C HIS A 457 -15.91 -12.96 14.14
N HIS A 458 -17.23 -13.03 14.22
CA HIS A 458 -17.93 -13.49 15.40
C HIS A 458 -17.50 -14.91 15.81
N GLU A 459 -17.44 -15.85 14.85
CA GLU A 459 -17.05 -17.24 15.12
C GLU A 459 -15.61 -17.37 15.61
N PHE A 460 -14.68 -16.70 14.94
CA PHE A 460 -13.24 -16.94 15.15
C PHE A 460 -12.56 -15.95 16.11
N CYS A 461 -13.14 -14.77 16.30
CA CYS A 461 -12.50 -13.71 17.07
C CYS A 461 -13.28 -13.36 18.35
N GLU A 462 -14.63 -13.25 18.31
CA GLU A 462 -15.41 -12.83 19.46
C GLU A 462 -15.70 -13.99 20.43
N ASN A 463 -16.05 -15.18 19.92
CA ASN A 463 -16.40 -16.36 20.74
C ASN A 463 -15.22 -16.90 21.56
N ILE A 464 -13.99 -16.72 21.12
CA ILE A 464 -12.79 -17.18 21.85
C ILE A 464 -12.58 -16.36 23.13
N THR A 465 -12.78 -15.05 23.06
CA THR A 465 -12.62 -14.14 24.21
C THR A 465 -13.63 -14.49 25.32
N THR A 466 -14.85 -14.84 24.94
CA THR A 466 -15.91 -15.22 25.88
C THR A 466 -15.62 -16.56 26.60
N THR A 467 -15.00 -17.50 25.90
CA THR A 467 -14.63 -18.81 26.45
C THR A 467 -13.42 -18.71 27.40
N GLN A 468 -12.41 -17.88 27.07
CA GLN A 468 -11.27 -17.66 27.98
C GLN A 468 -11.63 -16.89 29.25
N LEU A 469 -12.55 -15.92 29.17
CA LEU A 469 -13.05 -15.21 30.34
C LEU A 469 -13.86 -16.12 31.26
N LYS A 470 -14.61 -17.08 30.72
CA LYS A 470 -15.36 -18.08 31.55
C LYS A 470 -14.43 -19.08 32.25
N THR A 471 -13.31 -19.46 31.62
CA THR A 471 -12.33 -20.39 32.21
C THR A 471 -11.48 -19.72 33.29
N SER A 472 -11.20 -18.41 33.17
CA SER A 472 -10.47 -17.65 34.22
C SER A 472 -11.32 -17.24 35.40
N GLN A 473 -12.66 -17.37 35.34
CA GLN A 473 -13.58 -17.15 36.47
C GLN A 473 -13.90 -18.46 37.25
N VAL A 474 -13.45 -19.60 36.77
CA VAL A 474 -13.68 -20.93 37.38
C VAL A 474 -12.38 -21.54 37.93
N ALA A 475 -11.25 -20.84 37.79
CA ALA A 475 -9.96 -21.16 38.41
C ALA A 475 -9.60 -20.07 39.42
#